data_1395c57df676a89e63da778fdbb74bbf
#
_entry.id   1395c57df676a89e63da778fdbb74bbf
#
_cell.length_a   1.000
_cell.length_b   1.000
_cell.length_c   1.000
_cell.angle_alpha   90.00
_cell.angle_beta   90.00
_cell.angle_gamma   90.00
#
_symmetry.space_group_name_H-M   'P 1'
#
loop_
_entity.id
_entity.type
_entity.pdbx_description
1 polymer ?
#
loop_
_entity_poly.entity_id
_entity_poly.type
_entity_poly.pdbx_seq_one_letter_code
_entity_poly.pdbx_strand_id
1 'polypeptide(L)'
;MLTMATTKQSTKATSARKELHELLELRRSVAEARPKFVRPESWRYVRLHPEWRKPKGLDNKVRKSFKGYPKRVKIGYGGPAKARGYHPSGSVDVLVHNPAQLDDLIPETDAVRIGRRVGARKRAEILKRASELGLRVLNPTRLRSIESKK
;
A
#
# COMPACT_ATOMS: atom_id res chain seq x y z
N MET A 1 -7.65 39.91 -13.74
CA MET A 1 -6.99 38.80 -14.43
C MET A 1 -6.62 37.58 -13.52
N LEU A 2 -7.09 37.51 -12.27
CA LEU A 2 -6.76 36.42 -11.33
C LEU A 2 -7.71 35.20 -11.35
N THR A 3 -8.86 35.28 -11.96
CA THR A 3 -9.92 34.25 -11.89
C THR A 3 -9.75 33.06 -12.86
N MET A 4 -9.02 33.23 -13.95
CA MET A 4 -8.85 32.17 -14.95
C MET A 4 -7.77 31.13 -14.61
N ALA A 5 -6.81 31.45 -13.76
CA ALA A 5 -5.75 30.52 -13.34
C ALA A 5 -6.25 29.46 -12.35
N THR A 6 -7.15 29.86 -11.45
CA THR A 6 -7.72 28.98 -10.41
C THR A 6 -8.62 27.89 -10.99
N THR A 7 -9.38 28.21 -12.03
CA THR A 7 -10.29 27.26 -12.69
C THR A 7 -9.54 26.17 -13.45
N LYS A 8 -8.41 26.51 -14.11
CA LYS A 8 -7.58 25.54 -14.84
C LYS A 8 -6.85 24.56 -13.91
N GLN A 9 -6.48 25.00 -12.71
CA GLN A 9 -5.86 24.13 -11.70
C GLN A 9 -6.87 23.14 -11.10
N SER A 10 -8.08 23.57 -10.82
CA SER A 10 -9.16 22.72 -10.31
C SER A 10 -9.55 21.61 -11.29
N THR A 11 -9.70 21.92 -12.57
CA THR A 11 -10.03 20.90 -13.60
C THR A 11 -8.91 19.89 -13.81
N LYS A 12 -7.65 20.32 -13.75
CA LYS A 12 -6.49 19.42 -13.88
C LYS A 12 -6.33 18.47 -12.69
N ALA A 13 -6.61 18.93 -11.47
CA ALA A 13 -6.61 18.11 -10.27
C ALA A 13 -7.74 17.06 -10.29
N THR A 14 -8.91 17.44 -10.79
CA THR A 14 -10.06 16.55 -10.91
C THR A 14 -9.82 15.44 -11.95
N SER A 15 -9.19 15.76 -13.10
CA SER A 15 -8.85 14.78 -14.12
C SER A 15 -7.78 13.79 -13.63
N ALA A 16 -6.74 14.26 -12.94
CA ALA A 16 -5.69 13.40 -12.38
C ALA A 16 -6.24 12.44 -11.31
N ARG A 17 -7.19 12.90 -10.49
CA ARG A 17 -7.85 12.06 -9.48
C ARG A 17 -8.71 10.98 -10.13
N LYS A 18 -9.41 11.29 -11.23
CA LYS A 18 -10.19 10.34 -12.00
C LYS A 18 -9.30 9.28 -12.65
N GLU A 19 -8.21 9.68 -13.29
CA GLU A 19 -7.23 8.77 -13.88
C GLU A 19 -6.63 7.83 -12.82
N LEU A 20 -6.29 8.35 -11.65
CA LEU A 20 -5.77 7.52 -10.55
C LEU A 20 -6.81 6.49 -10.08
N HIS A 21 -8.07 6.90 -9.97
CA HIS A 21 -9.15 5.99 -9.59
C HIS A 21 -9.31 4.85 -10.60
N GLU A 22 -9.34 5.16 -11.89
CA GLU A 22 -9.41 4.16 -12.98
C GLU A 22 -8.22 3.19 -12.94
N LEU A 23 -7.00 3.70 -12.69
CA LEU A 23 -5.81 2.88 -12.54
C LEU A 23 -5.84 1.97 -11.30
N LEU A 24 -6.43 2.43 -10.21
CA LEU A 24 -6.59 1.63 -8.99
C LEU A 24 -7.63 0.53 -9.19
N GLU A 25 -8.72 0.81 -9.88
CA GLU A 25 -9.72 -0.19 -10.27
C GLU A 25 -9.12 -1.25 -11.20
N LEU A 26 -8.37 -0.82 -12.22
CA LEU A 26 -7.63 -1.73 -13.08
C LEU A 26 -6.65 -2.61 -12.30
N ARG A 27 -5.92 -2.02 -11.34
CA ARG A 27 -5.03 -2.76 -10.44
C ARG A 27 -5.79 -3.81 -9.64
N ARG A 28 -6.99 -3.49 -9.17
CA ARG A 28 -7.86 -4.39 -8.41
C ARG A 28 -8.33 -5.56 -9.27
N SER A 29 -8.87 -5.28 -10.45
CA SER A 29 -9.33 -6.32 -11.40
C SER A 29 -8.20 -7.28 -11.81
N VAL A 30 -7.00 -6.75 -12.10
CA VAL A 30 -5.82 -7.55 -12.39
C VAL A 30 -5.39 -8.40 -11.18
N ALA A 31 -5.53 -7.87 -9.96
CA ALA A 31 -5.19 -8.61 -8.75
C ALA A 31 -6.18 -9.76 -8.46
N GLU A 32 -7.47 -9.55 -8.72
CA GLU A 32 -8.53 -10.56 -8.57
C GLU A 32 -8.38 -11.69 -9.61
N ALA A 33 -8.04 -11.36 -10.85
CA ALA A 33 -7.79 -12.35 -11.90
C ALA A 33 -6.47 -13.13 -11.74
N ARG A 34 -5.61 -12.72 -10.79
CA ARG A 34 -4.31 -13.35 -10.58
C ARG A 34 -4.44 -14.69 -9.88
N PRO A 35 -3.76 -15.75 -10.39
CA PRO A 35 -3.74 -17.03 -9.70
C PRO A 35 -3.04 -16.92 -8.34
N LYS A 36 -3.48 -17.73 -7.38
CA LYS A 36 -2.79 -17.86 -6.10
C LYS A 36 -1.45 -18.56 -6.32
N PHE A 37 -0.36 -17.88 -6.00
CA PHE A 37 0.98 -18.46 -6.08
C PHE A 37 1.29 -19.17 -4.76
N VAL A 38 1.17 -20.48 -4.79
CA VAL A 38 1.44 -21.34 -3.65
C VAL A 38 2.72 -22.17 -3.86
N ARG A 39 3.34 -22.57 -2.77
CA ARG A 39 4.50 -23.46 -2.82
C ARG A 39 4.10 -24.81 -3.46
N PRO A 40 4.89 -25.35 -4.43
CA PRO A 40 4.64 -26.67 -4.98
C PRO A 40 4.53 -27.74 -3.88
N GLU A 41 3.56 -28.63 -4.04
CA GLU A 41 3.26 -29.76 -3.12
C GLU A 41 2.75 -29.35 -1.72
N SER A 42 2.53 -28.05 -1.42
CA SER A 42 2.01 -27.61 -0.12
C SER A 42 0.59 -28.13 0.16
N TRP A 43 -0.18 -28.46 -0.87
CA TRP A 43 -1.51 -29.08 -0.71
C TRP A 43 -1.45 -30.57 -0.34
N ARG A 44 -0.30 -31.22 -0.48
CA ARG A 44 -0.12 -32.65 -0.17
C ARG A 44 0.43 -32.87 1.23
N TYR A 45 1.27 -31.95 1.75
CA TYR A 45 2.01 -32.14 2.98
C TYR A 45 1.67 -31.06 3.99
N VAL A 46 1.08 -31.44 5.12
CA VAL A 46 0.67 -30.54 6.21
C VAL A 46 1.84 -29.70 6.74
N ARG A 47 3.05 -30.26 6.79
CA ARG A 47 4.27 -29.56 7.25
C ARG A 47 4.80 -28.50 6.27
N LEU A 48 4.28 -28.45 5.04
CA LEU A 48 4.70 -27.46 4.04
C LEU A 48 3.73 -26.28 4.04
N HIS A 49 4.18 -25.14 4.55
CA HIS A 49 3.40 -23.91 4.49
C HIS A 49 3.17 -23.46 3.05
N PRO A 50 1.99 -22.89 2.74
CA PRO A 50 1.61 -22.50 1.36
C PRO A 50 2.33 -21.26 0.83
N GLU A 51 3.20 -20.64 1.61
CA GLU A 51 3.98 -19.48 1.20
C GLU A 51 4.78 -19.76 -0.07
N TRP A 52 4.74 -18.80 -1.00
CA TRP A 52 5.46 -18.95 -2.26
C TRP A 52 6.95 -19.17 -2.07
N ARG A 53 7.44 -20.26 -2.65
CA ARG A 53 8.88 -20.54 -2.80
C ARG A 53 9.17 -20.80 -4.28
N LYS A 54 10.17 -20.14 -4.86
CA LYS A 54 10.57 -20.33 -6.26
C LYS A 54 11.04 -21.77 -6.47
N PRO A 55 10.41 -22.54 -7.36
CA PRO A 55 10.84 -23.92 -7.65
C PRO A 55 12.21 -23.92 -8.34
N LYS A 56 13.18 -24.66 -7.78
CA LYS A 56 14.56 -24.77 -8.29
C LYS A 56 14.90 -26.16 -8.78
N GLY A 57 14.16 -27.19 -8.36
CA GLY A 57 14.45 -28.59 -8.70
C GLY A 57 14.50 -28.85 -10.20
N LEU A 58 15.41 -29.71 -10.66
CA LEU A 58 15.63 -30.00 -12.07
C LEU A 58 14.36 -30.47 -12.78
N ASP A 59 13.61 -31.38 -12.18
CA ASP A 59 12.38 -31.96 -12.75
C ASP A 59 11.09 -31.37 -12.20
N ASN A 60 11.18 -30.23 -11.50
CA ASN A 60 9.98 -29.60 -10.97
C ASN A 60 9.05 -29.14 -12.09
N LYS A 61 7.87 -29.75 -12.16
CA LYS A 61 6.87 -29.54 -13.23
C LYS A 61 6.30 -28.13 -13.22
N VAL A 62 6.21 -27.46 -12.05
CA VAL A 62 5.84 -26.03 -11.93
C VAL A 62 6.93 -25.15 -12.56
N ARG A 63 8.23 -25.47 -12.34
CA ARG A 63 9.34 -24.76 -12.98
C ARG A 63 9.30 -24.88 -14.50
N LYS A 64 9.05 -26.08 -14.99
CA LYS A 64 8.91 -26.37 -16.43
C LYS A 64 7.59 -25.86 -17.02
N SER A 65 6.65 -25.35 -16.18
CA SER A 65 5.34 -24.82 -16.62
C SER A 65 4.45 -25.83 -17.34
N PHE A 66 4.45 -27.10 -16.89
CA PHE A 66 3.57 -28.12 -17.45
C PHE A 66 2.09 -27.76 -17.27
N LYS A 67 1.27 -28.09 -18.27
CA LYS A 67 -0.20 -27.99 -18.19
C LYS A 67 -0.73 -28.87 -17.06
N GLY A 68 -1.67 -28.37 -16.26
CA GLY A 68 -2.23 -29.08 -15.10
C GLY A 68 -1.51 -28.80 -13.77
N TYR A 69 -0.36 -28.12 -13.77
CA TYR A 69 0.31 -27.67 -12.56
C TYR A 69 0.04 -26.18 -12.28
N PRO A 70 0.11 -25.74 -10.99
CA PRO A 70 -0.10 -24.34 -10.62
C PRO A 70 0.81 -23.40 -11.42
N LYS A 71 0.28 -22.23 -11.74
CA LYS A 71 1.04 -21.20 -12.45
C LYS A 71 2.17 -20.67 -11.58
N ARG A 72 3.35 -20.48 -12.19
CA ARG A 72 4.47 -19.83 -11.51
C ARG A 72 4.37 -18.31 -11.64
N VAL A 73 5.01 -17.59 -10.75
CA VAL A 73 5.15 -16.13 -10.82
C VAL A 73 5.89 -15.74 -12.11
N LYS A 74 5.30 -14.82 -12.87
CA LYS A 74 5.85 -14.20 -14.09
C LYS A 74 5.61 -12.70 -14.04
N ILE A 75 6.41 -11.92 -14.78
CA ILE A 75 6.31 -10.45 -14.83
C ILE A 75 4.92 -9.98 -15.28
N GLY A 76 4.29 -10.70 -16.23
CA GLY A 76 2.96 -10.36 -16.76
C GLY A 76 1.81 -10.36 -15.74
N TYR A 77 2.01 -10.94 -14.55
CA TYR A 77 1.05 -10.85 -13.46
C TYR A 77 1.21 -9.59 -12.60
N GLY A 78 2.13 -8.69 -12.94
CA GLY A 78 2.32 -7.41 -12.26
C GLY A 78 1.16 -6.44 -12.50
N GLY A 79 0.83 -5.63 -11.50
CA GLY A 79 -0.14 -4.54 -11.67
C GLY A 79 0.44 -3.37 -12.48
N PRO A 80 -0.41 -2.43 -12.92
CA PRO A 80 -0.01 -1.24 -13.67
C PRO A 80 1.11 -0.47 -12.95
N ALA A 81 2.14 -0.05 -13.69
CA ALA A 81 3.28 0.64 -13.11
C ALA A 81 2.89 1.94 -12.40
N LYS A 82 1.98 2.72 -13.00
CA LYS A 82 1.48 3.99 -12.45
C LYS A 82 0.69 3.83 -11.14
N ALA A 83 -0.01 2.71 -10.93
CA ALA A 83 -0.76 2.42 -9.70
C ALA A 83 0.02 1.59 -8.68
N ARG A 84 1.28 1.26 -8.99
CA ARG A 84 2.15 0.49 -8.10
C ARG A 84 2.67 1.39 -6.98
N GLY A 85 2.61 0.90 -5.74
CA GLY A 85 3.10 1.67 -4.57
C GLY A 85 2.01 2.45 -3.82
N TYR A 86 0.87 2.71 -4.43
CA TYR A 86 -0.25 3.32 -3.70
C TYR A 86 -0.84 2.37 -2.67
N HIS A 87 -1.26 2.92 -1.55
CA HIS A 87 -2.07 2.21 -0.58
C HIS A 87 -3.43 1.81 -1.22
N PRO A 88 -4.11 0.72 -0.78
CA PRO A 88 -5.42 0.34 -1.33
C PRO A 88 -6.49 1.45 -1.29
N SER A 89 -6.36 2.40 -0.37
CA SER A 89 -7.24 3.58 -0.28
C SER A 89 -6.98 4.66 -1.33
N GLY A 90 -5.95 4.50 -2.18
CA GLY A 90 -5.58 5.48 -3.19
C GLY A 90 -4.58 6.53 -2.74
N SER A 91 -4.17 6.53 -1.48
CA SER A 91 -3.18 7.49 -0.96
C SER A 91 -1.75 6.98 -1.11
N VAL A 92 -0.79 7.89 -1.15
CA VAL A 92 0.64 7.59 -1.06
C VAL A 92 1.00 7.32 0.40
N ASP A 93 1.67 6.20 0.66
CA ASP A 93 2.09 5.81 2.02
C ASP A 93 3.44 6.44 2.35
N VAL A 94 3.45 7.44 3.21
CA VAL A 94 4.66 8.16 3.63
C VAL A 94 5.07 7.76 5.05
N LEU A 95 6.31 7.27 5.19
CA LEU A 95 6.86 6.86 6.48
C LEU A 95 7.38 8.08 7.24
N VAL A 96 6.83 8.32 8.44
CA VAL A 96 7.13 9.47 9.29
C VAL A 96 7.78 9.04 10.59
N HIS A 97 8.87 9.70 10.97
CA HIS A 97 9.61 9.50 12.21
C HIS A 97 9.57 10.70 13.16
N ASN A 98 9.38 11.90 12.63
CA ASN A 98 9.34 13.16 13.39
C ASN A 98 8.11 14.00 13.03
N PRO A 99 7.56 14.80 13.99
CA PRO A 99 6.41 15.66 13.71
C PRO A 99 6.63 16.67 12.58
N ALA A 100 7.84 17.22 12.44
CA ALA A 100 8.19 18.18 11.40
C ALA A 100 8.02 17.66 9.97
N GLN A 101 8.12 16.34 9.76
CA GLN A 101 7.91 15.73 8.45
C GLN A 101 6.46 15.78 7.96
N LEU A 102 5.51 16.13 8.84
CA LEU A 102 4.10 16.24 8.47
C LEU A 102 3.79 17.52 7.73
N ASP A 103 4.57 18.57 7.93
CA ASP A 103 4.33 19.90 7.35
C ASP A 103 4.57 19.92 5.83
N ASP A 104 5.36 18.97 5.31
CA ASP A 104 5.64 18.79 3.88
C ASP A 104 4.59 17.94 3.15
N LEU A 105 3.61 17.35 3.85
CA LEU A 105 2.66 16.39 3.28
C LEU A 105 1.37 17.07 2.82
N ILE A 106 0.80 16.52 1.75
CA ILE A 106 -0.45 17.00 1.16
C ILE A 106 -1.61 16.11 1.68
N PRO A 107 -2.59 16.66 2.44
CA PRO A 107 -3.66 15.87 3.07
C PRO A 107 -4.52 15.07 2.09
N GLU A 108 -4.67 15.57 0.86
CA GLU A 108 -5.51 14.93 -0.16
C GLU A 108 -4.90 13.67 -0.79
N THR A 109 -3.56 13.63 -0.92
CA THR A 109 -2.85 12.57 -1.65
C THR A 109 -2.08 11.64 -0.73
N ASP A 110 -1.65 12.14 0.43
CA ASP A 110 -0.72 11.43 1.29
C ASP A 110 -1.40 10.80 2.51
N ALA A 111 -0.86 9.68 2.95
CA ALA A 111 -1.28 9.03 4.18
C ALA A 111 -0.04 8.71 5.03
N VAL A 112 -0.12 9.04 6.29
CA VAL A 112 0.99 8.93 7.24
C VAL A 112 1.10 7.52 7.78
N ARG A 113 2.29 6.92 7.71
CA ARG A 113 2.66 5.72 8.45
C ARG A 113 3.73 6.04 9.47
N ILE A 114 3.40 5.94 10.74
CA ILE A 114 4.34 6.19 11.84
C ILE A 114 5.32 5.03 11.93
N GLY A 115 6.61 5.34 11.93
CA GLY A 115 7.69 4.36 12.00
C GLY A 115 7.63 3.51 13.29
N ARG A 116 8.04 2.23 13.17
CA ARG A 116 8.04 1.28 14.31
C ARG A 116 8.91 1.74 15.48
N ARG A 117 10.02 2.42 15.19
CA ARG A 117 10.98 2.89 16.22
C ARG A 117 10.54 4.17 16.93
N VAL A 118 9.45 4.78 16.52
CA VAL A 118 8.92 6.01 17.16
C VAL A 118 8.31 5.66 18.51
N GLY A 119 8.83 6.26 19.58
CA GLY A 119 8.35 6.06 20.94
C GLY A 119 6.97 6.68 21.19
N ALA A 120 6.33 6.33 22.31
CA ALA A 120 4.96 6.73 22.63
C ALA A 120 4.77 8.26 22.67
N ARG A 121 5.72 9.01 23.25
CA ARG A 121 5.67 10.48 23.35
C ARG A 121 5.63 11.13 21.97
N LYS A 122 6.62 10.87 21.11
CA LYS A 122 6.66 11.40 19.74
C LYS A 122 5.46 10.92 18.91
N ARG A 123 4.99 9.69 19.13
CA ARG A 123 3.81 9.16 18.44
C ARG A 123 2.55 9.96 18.78
N ALA A 124 2.38 10.36 20.05
CA ALA A 124 1.27 11.22 20.49
C ALA A 124 1.32 12.60 19.81
N GLU A 125 2.51 13.20 19.75
CA GLU A 125 2.75 14.48 19.07
C GLU A 125 2.43 14.39 17.57
N ILE A 126 2.90 13.33 16.89
CA ILE A 126 2.60 13.08 15.48
C ILE A 126 1.10 12.91 15.25
N LEU A 127 0.39 12.13 16.07
CA LEU A 127 -1.05 11.93 15.95
C LEU A 127 -1.82 13.23 16.12
N LYS A 128 -1.46 14.05 17.12
CA LYS A 128 -2.07 15.35 17.35
C LYS A 128 -1.84 16.28 16.16
N ARG A 129 -0.60 16.41 15.69
CA ARG A 129 -0.26 17.26 14.55
C ARG A 129 -0.94 16.79 13.26
N ALA A 130 -0.98 15.47 13.02
CA ALA A 130 -1.68 14.90 11.85
C ALA A 130 -3.18 15.21 11.88
N SER A 131 -3.85 15.19 13.05
CA SER A 131 -5.25 15.57 13.16
C SER A 131 -5.48 17.06 12.91
N GLU A 132 -4.57 17.94 13.36
CA GLU A 132 -4.60 19.38 13.08
C GLU A 132 -4.47 19.68 11.59
N LEU A 133 -3.61 18.95 10.88
CA LEU A 133 -3.37 19.09 9.44
C LEU A 133 -4.39 18.31 8.56
N GLY A 134 -5.32 17.57 9.16
CA GLY A 134 -6.28 16.73 8.41
C GLY A 134 -5.65 15.52 7.70
N LEU A 135 -4.43 15.11 8.08
CA LEU A 135 -3.72 13.98 7.49
C LEU A 135 -4.25 12.63 7.98
N ARG A 136 -4.45 11.69 7.07
CA ARG A 136 -4.88 10.34 7.41
C ARG A 136 -3.72 9.51 7.94
N VAL A 137 -3.85 8.96 9.14
CA VAL A 137 -2.87 8.04 9.73
C VAL A 137 -3.28 6.60 9.49
N LEU A 138 -2.41 5.78 8.87
CA LEU A 138 -2.68 4.38 8.50
C LEU A 138 -2.56 3.41 9.68
N ASN A 139 -1.70 3.73 10.66
CA ASN A 139 -1.44 2.92 11.84
C ASN A 139 -1.62 3.70 13.16
N PRO A 140 -2.82 4.26 13.43
CA PRO A 140 -3.10 4.92 14.70
C PRO A 140 -3.02 3.87 15.79
N THR A 141 -2.11 4.05 16.76
CA THR A 141 -2.07 3.21 17.95
C THR A 141 -2.98 3.85 18.99
N ARG A 142 -3.85 3.07 19.61
CA ARG A 142 -4.58 3.51 20.80
C ARG A 142 -3.56 3.93 21.85
N LEU A 143 -3.42 5.23 22.06
CA LEU A 143 -2.66 5.74 23.19
C LEU A 143 -3.41 5.27 24.44
N ARG A 144 -2.82 4.37 25.20
CA ARG A 144 -3.24 4.20 26.60
C ARG A 144 -3.09 5.59 27.22
N SER A 145 -4.19 6.16 27.66
CA SER A 145 -4.20 7.45 28.34
C SER A 145 -3.12 7.42 29.43
N ILE A 146 -2.13 8.30 29.31
CA ILE A 146 -1.03 8.43 30.30
C ILE A 146 -1.56 9.03 31.62
N GLU A 147 -2.87 9.28 31.70
CA GLU A 147 -3.56 9.93 32.81
C GLU A 147 -3.80 9.06 34.07
N SER A 148 -3.41 7.80 34.07
CA SER A 148 -3.67 6.91 35.23
C SER A 148 -2.44 6.58 36.08
N LYS A 149 -1.43 7.44 36.10
CA LYS A 149 -0.33 7.38 37.10
C LYS A 149 -0.02 8.77 37.65
N LYS A 150 -0.91 9.26 38.50
CA LYS A 150 -0.62 10.18 39.58
C LYS A 150 -0.95 9.51 40.90
#